data_fe3c9f9b20ad2e841848d1d0ef0bd84f
#
_entry.id   fe3c9f9b20ad2e841848d1d0ef0bd84f
#
_cell.length_a   1.000
_cell.length_b   1.000
_cell.length_c   1.000
_cell.angle_alpha   90.00
_cell.angle_beta   90.00
_cell.angle_gamma   90.00
#
_symmetry.space_group_name_H-M   'P 1'
#
loop_
_entity.id
_entity.type
_entity.pdbx_description
1 polymer ?
#
loop_
_entity_poly.entity_id
_entity_poly.type
_entity_poly.pdbx_seq_one_letter_code
_entity_poly.pdbx_strand_id
1 'polypeptide(L)'
;VWLAVEPINRYEDYMINRLDQAVDLAEEVERELGLDSVRVCADLFHMNIEEDDLAAAIRAAGPRIAHVHVDDTNRLQPGAGHMDFAAVLDALREVGYDDWLTFECRLRGEPEQALPASTRFLSGFL
;
A
#
# COMPACT_ATOMS: atom_id res chain seq x y z
N VAL A 1 -8.77 17.66 1.30
CA VAL A 1 -7.38 17.22 1.30
C VAL A 1 -7.23 16.15 2.35
N TRP A 2 -6.61 15.02 2.00
CA TRP A 2 -6.25 13.95 2.93
C TRP A 2 -4.81 14.11 3.41
N LEU A 3 -4.55 13.75 4.66
CA LEU A 3 -3.23 13.46 5.17
C LEU A 3 -3.13 11.95 5.27
N ALA A 4 -2.34 11.32 4.43
CA ALA A 4 -2.16 9.88 4.45
C ALA A 4 -0.95 9.51 5.31
N VAL A 5 -1.19 8.70 6.35
CA VAL A 5 -0.14 8.12 7.18
C VAL A 5 0.35 6.85 6.51
N GLU A 6 1.63 6.78 6.24
CA GLU A 6 2.28 5.62 5.66
C GLU A 6 3.04 4.86 6.76
N PRO A 7 2.64 3.62 7.06
CA PRO A 7 3.42 2.73 7.91
C PRO A 7 4.74 2.35 7.23
N ILE A 8 5.84 2.59 7.91
CA ILE A 8 7.19 2.32 7.42
C ILE A 8 7.75 1.08 8.14
N ASN A 9 8.46 0.21 7.43
CA ASN A 9 9.00 -1.01 8.01
C ASN A 9 9.98 -0.75 9.15
N ARG A 10 10.09 -1.71 10.06
CA ARG A 10 10.91 -1.67 11.31
C ARG A 10 12.38 -1.36 11.13
N TYR A 11 12.92 -1.52 9.92
CA TYR A 11 14.33 -1.24 9.64
C TYR A 11 14.58 0.24 9.30
N GLU A 12 13.51 0.98 8.95
CA GLU A 12 13.58 2.37 8.54
C GLU A 12 12.93 3.31 9.56
N ASP A 13 11.86 2.87 10.25
CA ASP A 13 11.19 3.64 11.31
C ASP A 13 10.65 2.68 12.39
N TYR A 14 10.26 3.23 13.56
CA TYR A 14 9.76 2.48 14.71
C TYR A 14 8.40 2.97 15.24
N MET A 15 7.83 4.01 14.67
CA MET A 15 6.60 4.63 15.24
C MET A 15 5.33 3.87 14.79
N ILE A 16 5.13 3.76 13.49
CA ILE A 16 3.97 3.12 12.87
C ILE A 16 4.49 2.21 11.77
N ASN A 17 4.32 0.90 11.94
CA ASN A 17 4.88 -0.09 11.03
C ASN A 17 3.80 -0.88 10.28
N ARG A 18 2.58 -0.99 10.83
CA ARG A 18 1.48 -1.76 10.24
C ARG A 18 0.25 -0.91 9.95
N LEU A 19 -0.58 -1.38 9.03
CA LEU A 19 -1.81 -0.69 8.65
C LEU A 19 -2.76 -0.50 9.84
N ASP A 20 -2.90 -1.48 10.74
CA ASP A 20 -3.76 -1.39 11.91
C ASP A 20 -3.37 -0.21 12.82
N GLN A 21 -2.06 0.01 13.03
CA GLN A 21 -1.57 1.14 13.83
C GLN A 21 -1.88 2.49 13.18
N ALA A 22 -1.81 2.59 11.85
CA ALA A 22 -2.16 3.82 11.14
C ALA A 22 -3.68 4.07 11.17
N VAL A 23 -4.49 3.02 11.09
CA VAL A 23 -5.95 3.11 11.25
C VAL A 23 -6.30 3.59 12.65
N ASP A 24 -5.70 3.00 13.70
CA ASP A 24 -5.91 3.40 15.10
C ASP A 24 -5.58 4.89 15.29
N LEU A 25 -4.47 5.37 14.72
CA LEU A 25 -4.11 6.79 14.78
C LEU A 25 -5.15 7.66 14.06
N ALA A 26 -5.59 7.27 12.87
CA ALA A 26 -6.60 8.02 12.13
C ALA A 26 -7.92 8.14 12.91
N GLU A 27 -8.35 7.04 13.53
CA GLU A 27 -9.56 6.99 14.37
C GLU A 27 -9.40 7.81 15.66
N GLU A 28 -8.22 7.80 16.25
CA GLU A 28 -7.95 8.64 17.42
C GLU A 28 -8.03 10.13 17.08
N VAL A 29 -7.44 10.55 15.96
CA VAL A 29 -7.52 11.94 15.48
C VAL A 29 -8.98 12.33 15.20
N GLU A 30 -9.75 11.47 14.56
CA GLU A 30 -11.17 11.70 14.32
C GLU A 30 -11.94 11.86 15.64
N ARG A 31 -11.71 10.97 16.60
CA ARG A 31 -12.38 11.00 17.91
C ARG A 31 -12.02 12.23 18.74
N GLU A 32 -10.75 12.61 18.79
CA GLU A 32 -10.26 13.71 19.65
C GLU A 32 -10.50 15.10 19.04
N LEU A 33 -10.38 15.23 17.71
CA LEU A 33 -10.40 16.50 17.02
C LEU A 33 -11.62 16.70 16.11
N GLY A 34 -12.40 15.66 15.86
CA GLY A 34 -13.52 15.68 14.91
C GLY A 34 -13.05 15.84 13.46
N LEU A 35 -11.81 15.46 13.14
CA LEU A 35 -11.19 15.63 11.83
C LEU A 35 -11.15 14.29 11.09
N ASP A 36 -12.02 14.09 10.13
CA ASP A 36 -12.05 12.95 9.21
C ASP A 36 -11.15 13.17 7.98
N SER A 37 -9.95 13.69 8.20
CA SER A 37 -9.00 14.01 7.12
C SER A 37 -7.71 13.18 7.17
N VAL A 38 -7.54 12.33 8.19
CA VAL A 38 -6.42 11.40 8.28
C VAL A 38 -6.82 10.06 7.69
N ARG A 39 -5.99 9.54 6.82
CA ARG A 39 -6.16 8.29 6.08
C ARG A 39 -4.86 7.50 6.10
N VAL A 40 -4.86 6.36 5.46
CA VAL A 40 -3.72 5.44 5.39
C VAL A 40 -3.19 5.35 3.97
N CYS A 41 -1.87 5.40 3.84
CA CYS A 41 -1.16 4.99 2.63
C CYS A 41 -0.67 3.55 2.84
N ALA A 42 -1.09 2.63 1.99
CA ALA A 42 -0.63 1.25 2.00
C ALA A 42 0.52 1.07 1.02
N ASP A 43 1.74 0.92 1.53
CA ASP A 43 2.92 0.61 0.72
C ASP A 43 3.21 -0.90 0.80
N LEU A 44 3.15 -1.57 -0.35
CA LEU A 44 3.22 -3.04 -0.40
C LEU A 44 4.60 -3.59 0.02
N PHE A 45 5.68 -2.85 -0.20
CA PHE A 45 7.01 -3.26 0.24
C PHE A 45 7.12 -3.21 1.76
N HIS A 46 6.67 -2.12 2.39
CA HIS A 46 6.68 -2.01 3.84
C HIS A 46 5.77 -3.05 4.47
N MET A 47 4.58 -3.25 3.94
CA MET A 47 3.64 -4.28 4.37
C MET A 47 4.21 -5.70 4.25
N ASN A 48 4.95 -6.01 3.17
CA ASN A 48 5.58 -7.32 2.98
C ASN A 48 6.59 -7.68 4.08
N ILE A 49 7.12 -6.69 4.80
CA ILE A 49 8.05 -6.88 5.91
C ILE A 49 7.28 -7.02 7.25
N GLU A 50 6.18 -6.32 7.41
CA GLU A 50 5.51 -6.11 8.71
C GLU A 50 4.22 -6.90 8.88
N GLU A 51 3.48 -7.15 7.79
CA GLU A 51 2.19 -7.83 7.86
C GLU A 51 2.33 -9.35 7.68
N ASP A 52 1.60 -10.12 8.47
CA ASP A 52 1.55 -11.58 8.32
C ASP A 52 0.79 -11.99 7.04
N ASP A 53 -0.23 -11.19 6.66
CA ASP A 53 -1.07 -11.37 5.48
C ASP A 53 -1.48 -10.00 4.94
N LEU A 54 -0.94 -9.61 3.79
CA LEU A 54 -1.19 -8.32 3.17
C LEU A 54 -2.66 -8.13 2.80
N ALA A 55 -3.28 -9.14 2.23
CA ALA A 55 -4.67 -9.08 1.81
C ALA A 55 -5.62 -8.95 3.01
N ALA A 56 -5.33 -9.66 4.10
CA ALA A 56 -6.09 -9.53 5.35
C ALA A 56 -5.93 -8.14 5.98
N ALA A 57 -4.70 -7.59 5.99
CA ALA A 57 -4.42 -6.24 6.49
C ALA A 57 -5.16 -5.16 5.67
N ILE A 58 -5.18 -5.28 4.33
CA ILE A 58 -5.93 -4.38 3.44
C ILE A 58 -7.43 -4.45 3.75
N ARG A 59 -8.00 -5.65 3.88
CA ARG A 59 -9.43 -5.82 4.23
C ARG A 59 -9.76 -5.19 5.57
N ALA A 60 -8.88 -5.33 6.55
CA ALA A 60 -9.08 -4.76 7.88
C ALA A 60 -9.01 -3.22 7.88
N ALA A 61 -8.05 -2.64 7.14
CA ALA A 61 -7.92 -1.19 7.01
C ALA A 61 -9.10 -0.58 6.21
N GLY A 62 -9.64 -1.32 5.25
CA GLY A 62 -10.87 -1.01 4.54
C GLY A 62 -10.88 0.39 3.92
N PRO A 63 -11.95 1.16 4.14
CA PRO A 63 -12.11 2.48 3.52
C PRO A 63 -11.18 3.56 4.09
N ARG A 64 -10.35 3.24 5.07
CA ARG A 64 -9.33 4.17 5.57
C ARG A 64 -8.13 4.29 4.62
N ILE A 65 -7.96 3.34 3.69
CA ILE A 65 -6.92 3.41 2.67
C ILE A 65 -7.29 4.51 1.65
N ALA A 66 -6.45 5.53 1.54
CA ALA A 66 -6.62 6.63 0.59
C ALA A 66 -5.53 6.65 -0.49
N HIS A 67 -4.46 5.90 -0.32
CA HIS A 67 -3.39 5.78 -1.31
C HIS A 67 -2.71 4.43 -1.22
N VAL A 68 -2.20 3.95 -2.36
CA VAL A 68 -1.46 2.68 -2.42
C VAL A 68 -0.19 2.86 -3.23
N HIS A 69 0.94 2.55 -2.59
CA HIS A 69 2.21 2.39 -3.29
C HIS A 69 2.37 0.95 -3.73
N VAL A 70 2.66 0.75 -5.01
CA VAL A 70 2.89 -0.57 -5.60
C VAL A 70 4.35 -0.75 -5.98
N ASP A 71 4.95 -1.68 -5.30
CA ASP A 71 6.29 -2.17 -5.55
C ASP A 71 6.35 -3.68 -5.26
N ASP A 72 7.42 -4.33 -5.61
CA ASP A 72 7.57 -5.75 -5.36
C ASP A 72 8.34 -6.01 -4.06
N THR A 73 8.39 -7.25 -3.61
CA THR A 73 9.02 -7.69 -2.35
C THR A 73 10.46 -7.25 -2.16
N ASN A 74 11.14 -6.84 -3.21
CA ASN A 74 12.54 -6.37 -3.23
C ASN A 74 12.68 -4.86 -3.49
N ARG A 75 11.56 -4.12 -3.36
CA ARG A 75 11.43 -2.68 -3.66
C ARG A 75 11.78 -2.34 -5.12
N LEU A 76 11.68 -3.30 -6.03
CA LEU A 76 11.72 -3.07 -7.47
C LEU A 76 10.30 -2.90 -8.03
N GLN A 77 10.21 -2.56 -9.32
CA GLN A 77 8.92 -2.45 -9.98
C GLN A 77 8.14 -3.77 -9.95
N PRO A 78 6.80 -3.73 -9.90
CA PRO A 78 5.94 -4.92 -9.93
C PRO A 78 6.28 -5.89 -11.06
N GLY A 79 6.34 -7.17 -10.72
CA GLY A 79 6.77 -8.26 -11.60
C GLY A 79 8.27 -8.56 -11.57
N ALA A 80 9.05 -7.84 -10.77
CA ALA A 80 10.48 -8.08 -10.60
C ALA A 80 10.85 -8.85 -9.30
N GLY A 81 9.87 -9.22 -8.48
CA GLY A 81 9.99 -10.00 -7.27
C GLY A 81 8.98 -11.15 -7.24
N HIS A 82 8.33 -11.36 -6.11
CA HIS A 82 7.40 -12.47 -5.90
C HIS A 82 6.16 -12.09 -5.06
N MET A 83 5.74 -10.81 -5.11
CA MET A 83 4.51 -10.33 -4.47
C MET A 83 3.30 -11.05 -5.06
N ASP A 84 2.36 -11.48 -4.21
CA ASP A 84 1.06 -11.97 -4.66
C ASP A 84 0.11 -10.80 -4.99
N PHE A 85 0.33 -10.20 -6.17
CA PHE A 85 -0.51 -9.08 -6.62
C PHE A 85 -1.96 -9.47 -6.85
N ALA A 86 -2.25 -10.75 -7.16
CA ALA A 86 -3.63 -11.20 -7.30
C ALA A 86 -4.40 -11.04 -5.99
N ALA A 87 -3.86 -11.59 -4.89
CA ALA A 87 -4.48 -11.49 -3.58
C ALA A 87 -4.61 -10.04 -3.09
N VAL A 88 -3.58 -9.22 -3.30
CA VAL A 88 -3.56 -7.81 -2.90
C VAL A 88 -4.60 -6.99 -3.67
N LEU A 89 -4.63 -7.10 -5.01
CA LEU A 89 -5.56 -6.33 -5.84
C LEU A 89 -7.01 -6.79 -5.67
N ASP A 90 -7.24 -8.08 -5.40
CA ASP A 90 -8.56 -8.59 -5.02
C ASP A 90 -9.02 -7.97 -3.68
N ALA A 91 -8.15 -7.91 -2.68
CA ALA A 91 -8.48 -7.28 -1.39
C ALA A 91 -8.80 -5.78 -1.54
N LEU A 92 -8.03 -5.05 -2.34
CA LEU A 92 -8.31 -3.62 -2.64
C LEU A 92 -9.67 -3.44 -3.32
N ARG A 93 -10.00 -4.31 -4.27
CA ARG A 93 -11.30 -4.31 -4.95
C ARG A 93 -12.45 -4.62 -3.99
N GLU A 94 -12.28 -5.58 -3.10
CA GLU A 94 -13.29 -5.97 -2.09
C GLU A 94 -13.61 -4.84 -1.11
N VAL A 95 -12.63 -4.00 -0.74
CA VAL A 95 -12.85 -2.83 0.13
C VAL A 95 -13.32 -1.59 -0.64
N GLY A 96 -13.48 -1.69 -1.96
CA GLY A 96 -13.96 -0.60 -2.81
C GLY A 96 -12.92 0.48 -3.09
N TYR A 97 -11.63 0.15 -3.03
CA TYR A 97 -10.59 1.09 -3.40
C TYR A 97 -10.61 1.34 -4.91
N ASP A 98 -10.87 2.59 -5.30
CA ASP A 98 -10.99 3.04 -6.69
C ASP A 98 -10.15 4.31 -6.93
N ASP A 99 -8.93 4.32 -6.44
CA ASP A 99 -7.99 5.43 -6.57
C ASP A 99 -6.66 4.94 -7.17
N TRP A 100 -5.64 5.79 -7.15
CA TRP A 100 -4.38 5.56 -7.83
C TRP A 100 -3.53 4.47 -7.19
N LEU A 101 -2.96 3.60 -8.02
CA LEU A 101 -1.84 2.72 -7.70
C LEU A 101 -0.57 3.39 -8.19
N THR A 102 0.27 3.86 -7.27
CA THR A 102 1.46 4.65 -7.58
C THR A 102 2.72 3.81 -7.42
N PHE A 103 3.60 3.82 -8.40
CA PHE A 103 4.91 3.18 -8.26
C PHE A 103 5.81 3.97 -7.31
N GLU A 104 6.21 3.37 -6.20
CA GLU A 104 7.27 3.86 -5.32
C GLU A 104 8.41 2.83 -5.23
N CYS A 105 9.12 2.63 -6.33
CA CYS A 105 10.07 1.55 -6.47
C CYS A 105 11.37 1.99 -7.13
N ARG A 106 12.40 1.18 -6.96
CA ARG A 106 13.58 1.23 -7.81
C ARG A 106 13.28 0.53 -9.13
N LEU A 107 13.94 0.93 -10.20
CA LEU A 107 13.76 0.30 -11.49
C LEU A 107 14.96 -0.61 -11.83
N ARG A 108 14.63 -1.80 -12.32
CA ARG A 108 15.58 -2.67 -13.00
C ARG A 108 15.39 -2.50 -14.50
N GLY A 109 16.36 -1.87 -15.15
CA GLY A 109 16.32 -1.52 -16.57
C GLY A 109 15.95 -0.05 -16.82
N GLU A 110 15.80 0.30 -18.10
CA GLU A 110 15.47 1.66 -18.52
C GLU A 110 13.99 1.98 -18.19
N PRO A 111 13.69 3.17 -17.64
CA PRO A 111 12.34 3.55 -17.23
C PRO A 111 11.29 3.39 -18.35
N GLU A 112 11.67 3.77 -19.58
CA GLU A 112 10.80 3.71 -20.75
C GLU A 112 10.37 2.29 -21.13
N GLN A 113 11.07 1.28 -20.63
CA GLN A 113 10.76 -0.13 -20.83
C GLN A 113 10.17 -0.77 -19.57
N ALA A 114 10.75 -0.50 -18.41
CA ALA A 114 10.38 -1.11 -17.14
C ALA A 114 8.96 -0.69 -16.69
N LEU A 115 8.63 0.60 -16.72
CA LEU A 115 7.33 1.10 -16.26
C LEU A 115 6.16 0.58 -17.11
N PRO A 116 6.18 0.66 -18.46
CA PRO A 116 5.11 0.06 -19.26
C PRO A 116 4.99 -1.46 -19.11
N ALA A 117 6.10 -2.15 -18.87
CA ALA A 117 6.07 -3.60 -18.64
C ALA A 117 5.37 -3.94 -17.33
N SER A 118 5.69 -3.22 -16.25
CA SER A 118 5.05 -3.41 -14.94
C SER A 118 3.57 -3.00 -14.95
N THR A 119 3.22 -1.94 -15.66
CA THR A 119 1.81 -1.56 -15.85
C THR A 119 1.03 -2.66 -16.55
N ARG A 120 1.56 -3.24 -17.62
CA ARG A 120 0.93 -4.39 -18.31
C ARG A 120 0.83 -5.62 -17.41
N PHE A 121 1.86 -5.87 -16.59
CA PHE A 121 1.84 -6.98 -15.63
C PHE A 121 0.69 -6.80 -14.63
N LEU A 122 0.57 -5.64 -13.99
CA LEU A 122 -0.53 -5.36 -13.05
C LEU A 122 -1.91 -5.40 -13.72
N SER A 123 -2.02 -4.91 -14.95
CA SER A 123 -3.29 -4.95 -15.71
C SER A 123 -3.82 -6.37 -15.95
N GLY A 124 -2.98 -7.39 -15.81
CA GLY A 124 -3.40 -8.79 -15.87
C GLY A 124 -4.22 -9.25 -14.66
N PHE A 125 -4.26 -8.48 -13.58
CA PHE A 125 -4.99 -8.76 -12.34
C PHE A 125 -6.18 -7.80 -12.11
N LEU A 126 -6.29 -6.75 -12.92
CA LEU A 126 -7.38 -5.77 -12.89
C LEU A 126 -8.50 -6.16 -13.86
#